data_e5eee723bd66891a5c1d4a7fc6fcf14e
#
_entry.id   e5eee723bd66891a5c1d4a7fc6fcf14e
#
_cell.length_a   1.000
_cell.length_b   1.000
_cell.length_c   1.000
_cell.angle_alpha   90.00
_cell.angle_beta   90.00
_cell.angle_gamma   90.00
#
_symmetry.space_group_name_H-M   'P 1'
#
loop_
_entity.id
_entity.type
_entity.pdbx_description
1 polymer ?
#
loop_
_entity_poly.entity_id
_entity_poly.type
_entity_poly.pdbx_seq_one_letter_code
_entity_poly.pdbx_strand_id
1 'polypeptide(L)'
;MEHYDLVSILVPTKNREMFLENILRNFYRQDYPNKHMELIIGDEGVSNIQKMLPKEENIRYFNFNKISLGEKRNKLCELAKGEILIFMDDDDFYPYDKVSECVKVLKKSNKLIAGSSIMYVYFTKYDKILKYGPYGIFHATAATFAFKKKYIENNKFDNVN
;
A
#
# COMPACT_ATOMS: atom_id res chain seq x y z
N MET A 1 17.78 -9.73 19.72
CA MET A 1 17.66 -9.21 18.34
C MET A 1 16.20 -8.90 18.07
N GLU A 2 15.87 -7.70 17.66
CA GLU A 2 14.51 -7.39 17.23
C GLU A 2 14.15 -8.23 16.01
N HIS A 3 13.02 -8.92 16.08
CA HIS A 3 12.50 -9.69 14.97
C HIS A 3 11.54 -8.82 14.17
N TYR A 4 11.93 -8.47 12.94
CA TYR A 4 11.10 -7.74 12.00
C TYR A 4 10.44 -8.71 11.01
N ASP A 5 9.12 -8.58 10.83
CA ASP A 5 8.40 -9.31 9.80
C ASP A 5 8.72 -8.71 8.42
N LEU A 6 8.67 -9.51 7.38
CA LEU A 6 8.70 -8.96 6.02
C LEU A 6 7.36 -8.30 5.69
N VAL A 7 7.41 -7.05 5.24
CA VAL A 7 6.25 -6.25 4.84
C VAL A 7 6.26 -6.02 3.34
N SER A 8 5.14 -6.29 2.67
CA SER A 8 4.95 -5.96 1.26
C SER A 8 4.10 -4.69 1.13
N ILE A 9 4.67 -3.64 0.56
CA ILE A 9 3.96 -2.43 0.17
C ILE A 9 3.46 -2.61 -1.24
N LEU A 10 2.13 -2.53 -1.42
CA LEU A 10 1.43 -2.84 -2.66
C LEU A 10 0.86 -1.56 -3.27
N VAL A 11 1.28 -1.23 -4.48
CA VAL A 11 0.87 -0.01 -5.19
C VAL A 11 0.17 -0.37 -6.50
N PRO A 12 -1.16 -0.36 -6.55
CA PRO A 12 -1.89 -0.43 -7.81
C PRO A 12 -1.82 0.91 -8.54
N THR A 13 -1.43 0.91 -9.81
CA THR A 13 -1.35 2.12 -10.64
C THR A 13 -1.85 1.85 -12.07
N LYS A 14 -2.00 2.92 -12.87
CA LYS A 14 -2.37 2.83 -14.29
C LYS A 14 -1.98 4.10 -15.05
N ASN A 15 -0.96 4.01 -15.93
CA ASN A 15 -0.50 5.13 -16.78
C ASN A 15 -0.19 6.41 -15.96
N ARG A 16 0.48 6.29 -14.82
CA ARG A 16 0.68 7.39 -13.86
C ARG A 16 2.16 7.53 -13.47
N GLU A 17 3.04 7.56 -14.48
CA GLU A 17 4.49 7.73 -14.32
C GLU A 17 4.86 8.97 -13.50
N MET A 18 4.04 10.03 -13.57
CA MET A 18 4.26 11.26 -12.83
C MET A 18 4.25 11.06 -11.30
N PHE A 19 3.67 9.99 -10.81
CA PHE A 19 3.64 9.68 -9.38
C PHE A 19 4.75 8.73 -8.93
N LEU A 20 5.62 8.27 -9.84
CA LEU A 20 6.70 7.35 -9.47
C LEU A 20 7.59 7.91 -8.36
N GLU A 21 7.93 9.19 -8.43
CA GLU A 21 8.73 9.85 -7.37
C GLU A 21 7.99 9.82 -6.02
N ASN A 22 6.67 10.02 -6.02
CA ASN A 22 5.86 9.96 -4.81
C ASN A 22 5.82 8.53 -4.23
N ILE A 23 5.66 7.51 -5.09
CA ILE A 23 5.70 6.10 -4.68
C ILE A 23 7.04 5.77 -4.00
N LEU A 24 8.16 6.09 -4.65
CA LEU A 24 9.50 5.82 -4.12
C LEU A 24 9.76 6.59 -2.82
N ARG A 25 9.37 7.86 -2.75
CA ARG A 25 9.49 8.68 -1.56
C ARG A 25 8.71 8.09 -0.39
N ASN A 26 7.46 7.67 -0.59
CA ASN A 26 6.66 7.02 0.43
C ASN A 26 7.28 5.71 0.92
N PHE A 27 7.92 4.94 0.04
CA PHE A 27 8.63 3.70 0.38
C PHE A 27 9.89 3.96 1.21
N TYR A 28 10.81 4.79 0.71
CA TYR A 28 12.11 5.00 1.35
C TYR A 28 12.05 5.78 2.67
N ARG A 29 11.03 6.59 2.86
CA ARG A 29 10.90 7.41 4.08
C ARG A 29 10.36 6.65 5.30
N GLN A 30 9.91 5.40 5.15
CA GLN A 30 9.37 4.62 6.26
C GLN A 30 10.44 4.35 7.31
N ASP A 31 10.04 4.40 8.60
CA ASP A 31 10.89 4.11 9.76
C ASP A 31 11.12 2.61 10.00
N TYR A 32 10.64 1.77 9.10
CA TYR A 32 10.82 0.32 9.13
C TYR A 32 12.07 -0.09 8.34
N PRO A 33 12.86 -1.08 8.81
CA PRO A 33 14.12 -1.42 8.13
C PRO A 33 13.91 -1.87 6.68
N ASN A 34 14.59 -1.20 5.73
CA ASN A 34 14.39 -1.41 4.29
C ASN A 34 14.58 -2.88 3.85
N LYS A 35 15.54 -3.60 4.48
CA LYS A 35 15.77 -5.04 4.22
C LYS A 35 14.59 -5.95 4.62
N HIS A 36 13.63 -5.44 5.38
CA HIS A 36 12.40 -6.12 5.78
C HIS A 36 11.16 -5.53 5.09
N MET A 37 11.35 -4.75 4.02
CA MET A 37 10.28 -4.25 3.17
C MET A 37 10.51 -4.64 1.72
N GLU A 38 9.45 -4.92 0.99
CA GLU A 38 9.44 -4.94 -0.47
C GLU A 38 8.38 -3.98 -1.00
N LEU A 39 8.65 -3.36 -2.14
CA LEU A 39 7.71 -2.55 -2.90
C LEU A 39 7.26 -3.33 -4.12
N ILE A 40 5.96 -3.51 -4.31
CA ILE A 40 5.38 -4.17 -5.47
C ILE A 40 4.45 -3.20 -6.19
N ILE A 41 4.82 -2.80 -7.39
CA ILE A 41 4.03 -1.91 -8.24
C ILE A 41 3.31 -2.74 -9.29
N GLY A 42 1.99 -2.67 -9.32
CA GLY A 42 1.14 -3.31 -10.32
C GLY A 42 0.53 -2.28 -11.25
N ASP A 43 1.00 -2.20 -12.46
CA ASP A 43 0.54 -1.25 -13.47
C ASP A 43 -0.36 -1.93 -14.51
N GLU A 44 -1.37 -1.20 -14.96
CA GLU A 44 -2.28 -1.61 -16.03
C GLU A 44 -2.22 -0.55 -17.13
N GLY A 45 -1.12 -0.53 -17.87
CA GLY A 45 -0.96 0.48 -18.88
C GLY A 45 0.24 0.27 -19.78
N VAL A 46 0.52 1.29 -20.56
CA VAL A 46 1.66 1.36 -21.49
C VAL A 46 2.79 2.23 -20.95
N SER A 47 2.86 2.37 -19.63
CA SER A 47 3.81 3.24 -18.96
C SER A 47 5.25 2.75 -19.06
N ASN A 48 6.21 3.66 -18.89
CA ASN A 48 7.63 3.35 -18.84
C ASN A 48 8.17 3.22 -17.41
N ILE A 49 7.31 3.09 -16.41
CA ILE A 49 7.70 3.02 -14.99
C ILE A 49 8.82 2.01 -14.77
N GLN A 50 8.73 0.82 -15.35
CA GLN A 50 9.75 -0.23 -15.20
C GLN A 50 11.17 0.24 -15.54
N LYS A 51 11.33 1.07 -16.57
CA LYS A 51 12.64 1.59 -17.00
C LYS A 51 13.20 2.67 -16.08
N MET A 52 12.33 3.29 -15.29
CA MET A 52 12.66 4.41 -14.40
C MET A 52 12.90 3.94 -12.96
N LEU A 53 12.59 2.68 -12.65
CA LEU A 53 12.75 2.12 -11.31
C LEU A 53 14.22 1.92 -10.94
N PRO A 54 14.57 2.11 -9.65
CA PRO A 54 15.85 1.67 -9.11
C PRO A 54 16.06 0.14 -9.31
N LYS A 55 17.30 -0.26 -9.58
CA LYS A 55 17.65 -1.68 -9.68
C LYS A 55 17.93 -2.27 -8.31
N GLU A 56 16.88 -2.44 -7.52
CA GLU A 56 16.91 -3.01 -6.18
C GLU A 56 16.07 -4.28 -6.12
N GLU A 57 16.56 -5.32 -5.46
CA GLU A 57 15.90 -6.64 -5.40
C GLU A 57 14.56 -6.60 -4.67
N ASN A 58 14.38 -5.64 -3.77
CA ASN A 58 13.15 -5.43 -3.01
C ASN A 58 12.15 -4.48 -3.69
N ILE A 59 12.45 -4.01 -4.92
CA ILE A 59 11.49 -3.25 -5.75
C ILE A 59 11.12 -4.09 -6.96
N ARG A 60 9.83 -4.42 -7.06
CA ARG A 60 9.30 -5.31 -8.08
C ARG A 60 8.18 -4.63 -8.84
N TYR A 61 8.19 -4.76 -10.16
CA TYR A 61 7.18 -4.19 -11.05
C TYR A 61 6.52 -5.29 -11.88
N PHE A 62 5.21 -5.19 -11.97
CA PHE A 62 4.40 -6.08 -12.81
C PHE A 62 3.47 -5.26 -13.69
N ASN A 63 3.54 -5.48 -15.00
CA ASN A 63 2.57 -4.96 -15.92
C ASN A 63 1.48 -6.00 -16.14
N PHE A 64 0.25 -5.61 -15.88
CA PHE A 64 -0.93 -6.43 -16.10
C PHE A 64 -1.64 -5.99 -17.38
N ASN A 65 -2.22 -6.94 -18.10
CA ASN A 65 -3.17 -6.61 -19.14
C ASN A 65 -4.41 -5.97 -18.52
N LYS A 66 -5.34 -5.48 -19.35
CA LYS A 66 -6.59 -4.86 -18.90
C LYS A 66 -7.33 -5.73 -17.86
N ILE A 67 -7.31 -5.29 -16.61
CA ILE A 67 -7.94 -5.96 -15.46
C ILE A 67 -8.67 -4.94 -14.59
N SER A 68 -9.60 -5.39 -13.75
CA SER A 68 -10.25 -4.51 -12.77
C SER A 68 -9.29 -4.12 -11.63
N LEU A 69 -9.62 -3.06 -10.90
CA LEU A 69 -8.84 -2.65 -9.72
C LEU A 69 -8.83 -3.75 -8.64
N GLY A 70 -9.97 -4.42 -8.44
CA GLY A 70 -10.07 -5.52 -7.48
C GLY A 70 -9.18 -6.69 -7.87
N GLU A 71 -9.20 -7.10 -9.14
CA GLU A 71 -8.32 -8.16 -9.65
C GLU A 71 -6.84 -7.77 -9.54
N LYS A 72 -6.48 -6.51 -9.84
CA LYS A 72 -5.12 -6.00 -9.67
C LYS A 72 -4.66 -6.10 -8.22
N ARG A 73 -5.49 -5.68 -7.27
CA ARG A 73 -5.22 -5.81 -5.83
C ARG A 73 -5.02 -7.27 -5.42
N ASN A 74 -5.86 -8.19 -5.91
CA ASN A 74 -5.72 -9.62 -5.65
C ASN A 74 -4.38 -10.16 -6.16
N LYS A 75 -4.01 -9.83 -7.41
CA LYS A 75 -2.72 -10.24 -7.99
C LYS A 75 -1.53 -9.69 -7.22
N LEU A 76 -1.57 -8.43 -6.78
CA LEU A 76 -0.53 -7.85 -5.94
C LEU A 76 -0.37 -8.62 -4.62
N CYS A 77 -1.49 -8.99 -3.98
CA CYS A 77 -1.45 -9.80 -2.76
C CYS A 77 -0.86 -11.20 -3.00
N GLU A 78 -1.16 -11.83 -4.14
CA GLU A 78 -0.61 -13.14 -4.52
C GLU A 78 0.90 -13.08 -4.75
N LEU A 79 1.39 -12.01 -5.36
CA LEU A 79 2.81 -11.79 -5.65
C LEU A 79 3.63 -11.39 -4.41
N ALA A 80 2.98 -10.91 -3.36
CA ALA A 80 3.62 -10.46 -2.14
C ALA A 80 4.32 -11.60 -1.39
N LYS A 81 5.53 -11.33 -0.91
CA LYS A 81 6.31 -12.26 -0.09
C LYS A 81 6.12 -12.03 1.41
N GLY A 82 5.72 -10.80 1.78
CA GLY A 82 5.58 -10.40 3.18
C GLY A 82 4.43 -11.06 3.91
N GLU A 83 4.59 -11.20 5.22
CA GLU A 83 3.55 -11.65 6.15
C GLU A 83 2.47 -10.56 6.37
N ILE A 84 2.85 -9.30 6.19
CA ILE A 84 1.99 -8.13 6.33
C ILE A 84 1.96 -7.41 4.98
N LEU A 85 0.75 -7.12 4.50
CA LEU A 85 0.47 -6.45 3.24
C LEU A 85 -0.10 -5.07 3.53
N ILE A 86 0.45 -4.03 2.93
CA ILE A 86 0.01 -2.65 3.11
C ILE A 86 -0.23 -2.03 1.74
N PHE A 87 -1.47 -1.59 1.47
CA PHE A 87 -1.73 -0.80 0.28
C PHE A 87 -1.31 0.65 0.49
N MET A 88 -0.66 1.20 -0.53
CA MET A 88 -0.37 2.63 -0.67
C MET A 88 -0.79 3.07 -2.06
N ASP A 89 -1.71 4.02 -2.16
CA ASP A 89 -2.12 4.58 -3.44
C ASP A 89 -1.00 5.50 -3.98
N ASP A 90 -0.85 5.55 -5.30
CA ASP A 90 0.28 6.20 -5.97
C ASP A 90 0.31 7.74 -5.80
N ASP A 91 -0.84 8.37 -5.59
CA ASP A 91 -1.04 9.82 -5.46
C ASP A 91 -1.25 10.31 -4.02
N ASP A 92 -1.25 9.40 -3.04
CA ASP A 92 -1.42 9.74 -1.63
C ASP A 92 -0.08 10.02 -0.93
N PHE A 93 -0.16 10.72 0.20
CA PHE A 93 0.92 10.91 1.15
C PHE A 93 0.74 9.97 2.34
N TYR A 94 1.79 9.25 2.69
CA TYR A 94 1.81 8.38 3.86
C TYR A 94 2.82 8.87 4.88
N PRO A 95 2.48 8.91 6.19
CA PRO A 95 3.42 9.29 7.24
C PRO A 95 4.60 8.30 7.31
N TYR A 96 5.72 8.75 7.87
CA TYR A 96 6.95 7.95 7.96
C TYR A 96 6.80 6.70 8.85
N ASP A 97 5.88 6.72 9.79
CA ASP A 97 5.57 5.65 10.74
C ASP A 97 4.42 4.72 10.28
N LYS A 98 3.95 4.88 9.04
CA LYS A 98 2.82 4.09 8.51
C LYS A 98 3.07 2.59 8.59
N VAL A 99 4.26 2.13 8.21
CA VAL A 99 4.58 0.70 8.20
C VAL A 99 4.75 0.17 9.62
N SER A 100 5.54 0.83 10.46
CA SER A 100 5.78 0.40 11.84
C SER A 100 4.50 0.36 12.67
N GLU A 101 3.62 1.36 12.55
CA GLU A 101 2.34 1.36 13.27
C GLU A 101 1.39 0.26 12.76
N CYS A 102 1.31 0.00 11.46
CA CYS A 102 0.52 -1.12 10.94
C CYS A 102 1.01 -2.46 11.49
N VAL A 103 2.32 -2.72 11.48
CA VAL A 103 2.93 -3.92 12.04
C VAL A 103 2.61 -4.05 13.52
N LYS A 104 2.82 -2.99 14.28
CA LYS A 104 2.57 -2.93 15.72
C LYS A 104 1.10 -3.25 16.07
N VAL A 105 0.15 -2.66 15.36
CA VAL A 105 -1.29 -2.89 15.59
C VAL A 105 -1.66 -4.34 15.26
N LEU A 106 -1.20 -4.87 14.12
CA LEU A 106 -1.50 -6.24 13.70
C LEU A 106 -0.83 -7.30 14.60
N LYS A 107 0.36 -7.01 15.13
CA LYS A 107 1.03 -7.91 16.10
C LYS A 107 0.34 -7.92 17.46
N LYS A 108 -0.04 -6.75 17.97
CA LYS A 108 -0.69 -6.63 19.28
C LYS A 108 -2.12 -7.15 19.31
N SER A 109 -2.77 -7.25 18.17
CA SER A 109 -4.16 -7.71 18.07
C SER A 109 -4.24 -9.09 17.41
N ASN A 110 -5.28 -9.86 17.76
CA ASN A 110 -5.62 -11.10 17.05
C ASN A 110 -6.36 -10.85 15.72
N LYS A 111 -6.44 -9.58 15.30
CA LYS A 111 -7.13 -9.21 14.07
C LYS A 111 -6.23 -9.44 12.86
N LEU A 112 -6.86 -9.70 11.72
CA LEU A 112 -6.18 -9.97 10.44
C LEU A 112 -6.13 -8.72 9.54
N ILE A 113 -6.91 -7.69 9.88
CA ILE A 113 -6.98 -6.42 9.16
C ILE A 113 -6.90 -5.25 10.14
N ALA A 114 -6.21 -4.21 9.75
CA ALA A 114 -6.15 -2.92 10.44
C ALA A 114 -6.32 -1.78 9.43
N GLY A 115 -6.75 -0.63 9.92
CA GLY A 115 -6.90 0.57 9.11
C GLY A 115 -7.24 1.77 9.98
N SER A 116 -7.29 2.97 9.41
CA SER A 116 -7.67 4.19 10.10
C SER A 116 -9.09 4.63 9.71
N SER A 117 -9.88 5.00 10.71
CA SER A 117 -11.17 5.65 10.50
C SER A 117 -11.06 7.17 10.35
N ILE A 118 -9.83 7.70 10.36
CA ILE A 118 -9.53 9.13 10.18
C ILE A 118 -8.69 9.28 8.93
N MET A 119 -9.04 10.27 8.11
CA MET A 119 -8.31 10.67 6.92
C MET A 119 -8.14 12.19 6.89
N TYR A 120 -6.99 12.65 6.42
CA TYR A 120 -6.72 14.05 6.17
C TYR A 120 -6.67 14.29 4.66
N VAL A 121 -7.34 15.34 4.20
CA VAL A 121 -7.35 15.76 2.79
C VAL A 121 -6.82 17.18 2.67
N TYR A 122 -5.77 17.35 1.86
CA TYR A 122 -5.23 18.66 1.57
C TYR A 122 -5.88 19.24 0.30
N PHE A 123 -6.54 20.35 0.47
CA PHE A 123 -7.16 21.11 -0.62
C PHE A 123 -6.21 22.19 -1.12
N THR A 124 -5.48 21.89 -2.17
CA THR A 124 -4.45 22.79 -2.74
C THR A 124 -4.99 24.16 -3.12
N LYS A 125 -6.22 24.22 -3.67
CA LYS A 125 -6.87 25.48 -4.06
C LYS A 125 -7.08 26.44 -2.89
N TYR A 126 -7.27 25.91 -1.70
CA TYR A 126 -7.61 26.70 -0.50
C TYR A 126 -6.51 26.71 0.54
N ASP A 127 -5.40 26.01 0.27
CA ASP A 127 -4.29 25.79 1.20
C ASP A 127 -4.79 25.33 2.59
N LYS A 128 -5.68 24.35 2.60
CA LYS A 128 -6.32 23.85 3.83
C LYS A 128 -6.25 22.33 3.92
N ILE A 129 -5.98 21.86 5.12
CA ILE A 129 -6.10 20.44 5.47
C ILE A 129 -7.40 20.26 6.25
N LEU A 130 -8.28 19.38 5.78
CA LEU A 130 -9.49 18.98 6.47
C LEU A 130 -9.33 17.55 6.98
N LYS A 131 -9.82 17.34 8.21
CA LYS A 131 -9.90 16.03 8.83
C LYS A 131 -11.29 15.43 8.59
N TYR A 132 -11.33 14.23 8.07
CA TYR A 132 -12.54 13.43 7.91
C TYR A 132 -12.54 12.26 8.91
N GLY A 133 -13.67 11.99 9.51
CA GLY A 133 -13.81 10.99 10.57
C GLY A 133 -13.58 11.57 11.98
N PRO A 134 -13.51 10.72 13.06
CA PRO A 134 -13.58 9.27 12.93
C PRO A 134 -14.93 8.80 12.39
N TYR A 135 -14.89 7.83 11.46
CA TYR A 135 -16.08 7.10 11.05
C TYR A 135 -16.49 6.07 12.11
N GLY A 136 -17.44 5.19 11.81
CA GLY A 136 -17.85 4.14 12.74
C GLY A 136 -16.70 3.23 13.20
N ILE A 137 -16.87 2.57 14.37
CA ILE A 137 -15.81 1.77 15.03
C ILE A 137 -15.28 0.59 14.20
N PHE A 138 -16.03 0.13 13.18
CA PHE A 138 -15.61 -0.92 12.26
C PHE A 138 -15.35 -0.41 10.84
N HIS A 139 -15.20 0.92 10.68
CA HIS A 139 -14.94 1.54 9.40
C HIS A 139 -13.50 2.02 9.32
N ALA A 140 -12.85 1.74 8.19
CA ALA A 140 -11.57 2.33 7.82
C ALA A 140 -11.56 2.67 6.33
N THR A 141 -10.79 3.67 5.94
CA THR A 141 -10.64 4.04 4.52
C THR A 141 -9.70 3.07 3.81
N ALA A 142 -10.00 2.73 2.55
CA ALA A 142 -9.26 1.72 1.78
C ALA A 142 -7.76 2.03 1.66
N ALA A 143 -7.39 3.29 1.48
CA ALA A 143 -6.00 3.75 1.41
C ALA A 143 -5.20 3.52 2.72
N THR A 144 -5.87 3.17 3.82
CA THR A 144 -5.22 2.94 5.11
C THR A 144 -5.07 1.46 5.46
N PHE A 145 -5.62 0.55 4.67
CA PHE A 145 -5.65 -0.87 5.00
C PHE A 145 -4.27 -1.52 5.06
N ALA A 146 -4.11 -2.33 6.11
CA ALA A 146 -3.03 -3.29 6.28
C ALA A 146 -3.62 -4.65 6.66
N PHE A 147 -3.07 -5.73 6.13
CA PHE A 147 -3.56 -7.08 6.34
C PHE A 147 -2.43 -8.00 6.78
N LYS A 148 -2.75 -9.01 7.61
CA LYS A 148 -1.95 -10.24 7.63
C LYS A 148 -2.25 -11.02 6.35
N LYS A 149 -1.23 -11.56 5.68
CA LYS A 149 -1.38 -12.30 4.41
C LYS A 149 -2.47 -13.38 4.48
N LYS A 150 -2.59 -14.05 5.63
CA LYS A 150 -3.63 -15.03 5.93
C LYS A 150 -5.07 -14.50 5.72
N TYR A 151 -5.31 -13.18 5.85
CA TYR A 151 -6.64 -12.62 5.59
C TYR A 151 -7.05 -12.78 4.13
N ILE A 152 -6.11 -12.52 3.21
CA ILE A 152 -6.35 -12.53 1.75
C ILE A 152 -6.50 -13.95 1.20
N GLU A 153 -6.01 -14.98 1.89
CA GLU A 153 -6.19 -16.37 1.47
C GLU A 153 -7.68 -16.75 1.35
N ASN A 154 -8.52 -16.19 2.23
CA ASN A 154 -9.95 -16.47 2.30
C ASN A 154 -10.84 -15.27 1.91
N ASN A 155 -10.26 -14.12 1.61
CA ASN A 155 -10.97 -12.89 1.31
C ASN A 155 -10.36 -12.24 0.08
N LYS A 156 -11.14 -12.07 -0.97
CA LYS A 156 -10.70 -11.42 -2.21
C LYS A 156 -11.40 -10.08 -2.39
N PHE A 157 -10.74 -9.16 -3.09
CA PHE A 157 -11.39 -7.94 -3.57
C PHE A 157 -12.35 -8.30 -4.71
N ASP A 158 -13.51 -7.67 -4.71
CA ASP A 158 -14.49 -7.88 -5.76
C ASP A 158 -14.00 -7.31 -7.10
N ASN A 159 -14.33 -8.02 -8.18
CA ASN A 159 -14.01 -7.59 -9.54
C ASN A 159 -15.06 -6.60 -10.05
N VAL A 160 -15.31 -5.52 -9.32
CA VAL A 160 -16.22 -4.45 -9.74
C VAL A 160 -15.46 -3.50 -10.65
N ASN A 161 -16.03 -3.24 -11.82
CA ASN A 161 -15.52 -2.23 -12.77
C ASN A 161 -15.99 -0.84 -12.40
#